data_f9e39f065af6b7964632d6239099bbb9
#
_entry.id   f9e39f065af6b7964632d6239099bbb9
#
_cell.length_a   1.000
_cell.length_b   1.000
_cell.length_c   1.000
_cell.angle_alpha   90.00
_cell.angle_beta   90.00
_cell.angle_gamma   90.00
#
_symmetry.space_group_name_H-M   'P 1'
#
loop_
_entity.id
_entity.type
_entity.pdbx_description
1 polymer ?
#
loop_
_entity_poly.entity_id
_entity_poly.type
_entity_poly.pdbx_seq_one_letter_code
_entity_poly.pdbx_strand_id
1 'polypeptide(L)'
;MQVDWTIYLTFLGVGLILLLPRESKSLIRWVALLTGVAALVVALKNYFNYNDWVNAQISAHGALQDGFRQLVNVSWIPTLNVKYHLAVDGISFPLIVLNGFVCVTGILFSWNVENRVKEFFAFFLTLIGGVYGVFMAMDLFLLFVFYELAIIPKYFIIAIWGSTRKEYGAMKLVLYSFVGSALVFIGVLATYFAAGAQTFDILDLAKHPIAPAVQVWVFPLIFVGFAVLAGMWPFHTWAPTGHVAAPTAASMLLAGVVMKLGSYGCFRGAMLLFPQGLEHWRWWIAWMGVIGIVYGAGVALVQKDFKFIIGYSSVSHMGFVLLGLATLNLFGMSGAVLQMFSHGIVASLLFAVVGRMVYDRTHTRQLDELGGLAKVIPFACVTFMIAGAASMGMPGFSGFVAEYQIFVGAFEMHPLLAFAAALSIPLTVAYILNANDKVFMERDQPAGGGHGHGHADGGGSHAPLPPITLPEKTAAVILMALLVIIGVYPSIMLNMIKANVQLFLKGAP
;
A
#
# COMPACT_ATOMS: atom_id res chain seq x y z
N MET A 1 22.12 -9.86 -11.29
CA MET A 1 21.56 -8.61 -10.74
C MET A 1 20.91 -8.94 -9.42
N GLN A 2 21.33 -8.28 -8.35
CA GLN A 2 20.70 -8.35 -7.02
C GLN A 2 19.44 -7.47 -7.01
N VAL A 3 18.62 -7.56 -5.97
CA VAL A 3 17.33 -6.85 -5.91
C VAL A 3 17.46 -5.33 -5.73
N ASP A 4 18.58 -4.83 -5.20
CA ASP A 4 18.93 -3.41 -5.13
C ASP A 4 18.92 -2.71 -6.49
N TRP A 5 19.16 -3.46 -7.58
CA TRP A 5 19.05 -2.94 -8.94
C TRP A 5 17.65 -2.42 -9.28
N THR A 6 16.61 -2.81 -8.54
CA THR A 6 15.26 -2.24 -8.73
C THR A 6 15.25 -0.73 -8.47
N ILE A 7 16.05 -0.25 -7.48
CA ILE A 7 16.23 1.18 -7.20
C ILE A 7 16.96 1.85 -8.37
N TYR A 8 18.11 1.32 -8.76
CA TYR A 8 18.96 1.94 -9.79
C TYR A 8 18.27 1.95 -11.16
N LEU A 9 17.56 0.86 -11.53
CA LEU A 9 16.79 0.80 -12.77
C LEU A 9 15.68 1.86 -12.81
N THR A 10 14.95 2.06 -11.72
CA THR A 10 13.89 3.07 -11.69
C THR A 10 14.46 4.49 -11.84
N PHE A 11 15.56 4.83 -11.17
CA PHE A 11 16.20 6.13 -11.34
C PHE A 11 16.89 6.30 -12.70
N LEU A 12 17.46 5.23 -13.27
CA LEU A 12 17.92 5.22 -14.65
C LEU A 12 16.79 5.53 -15.62
N GLY A 13 15.62 4.88 -15.43
CA GLY A 13 14.41 5.15 -16.19
C GLY A 13 13.96 6.62 -16.10
N VAL A 14 14.02 7.23 -14.92
CA VAL A 14 13.78 8.68 -14.72
C VAL A 14 14.75 9.48 -15.56
N GLY A 15 16.06 9.19 -15.47
CA GLY A 15 17.10 9.88 -16.24
C GLY A 15 16.86 9.78 -17.75
N LEU A 16 16.54 8.57 -18.25
CA LEU A 16 16.23 8.36 -19.66
C LEU A 16 15.01 9.18 -20.09
N ILE A 17 13.91 9.16 -19.31
CA ILE A 17 12.72 9.95 -19.61
C ILE A 17 13.03 11.44 -19.65
N LEU A 18 13.86 11.94 -18.73
CA LEU A 18 14.25 13.36 -18.68
C LEU A 18 15.09 13.79 -19.90
N LEU A 19 15.78 12.88 -20.55
CA LEU A 19 16.55 13.16 -21.78
C LEU A 19 15.68 13.13 -23.04
N LEU A 20 14.52 12.49 -23.03
CA LEU A 20 13.64 12.41 -24.21
C LEU A 20 12.95 13.73 -24.52
N PRO A 21 12.66 14.03 -25.81
CA PRO A 21 11.82 15.16 -26.19
C PRO A 21 10.39 15.02 -25.65
N ARG A 22 9.74 16.13 -25.30
CA ARG A 22 8.37 16.15 -24.75
C ARG A 22 7.33 15.64 -25.74
N GLU A 23 7.59 15.79 -27.03
CA GLU A 23 6.73 15.37 -28.13
C GLU A 23 6.67 13.85 -28.29
N SER A 24 7.70 13.13 -27.86
CA SER A 24 7.83 11.67 -27.98
C SER A 24 7.01 10.91 -26.93
N LYS A 25 5.72 11.24 -26.77
CA LYS A 25 4.84 10.67 -25.74
C LYS A 25 4.82 9.14 -25.73
N SER A 26 4.77 8.51 -26.89
CA SER A 26 4.75 7.04 -27.01
C SER A 26 6.06 6.43 -26.50
N LEU A 27 7.21 6.99 -26.87
CA LEU A 27 8.52 6.52 -26.43
C LEU A 27 8.68 6.64 -24.91
N ILE A 28 8.21 7.77 -24.33
CA ILE A 28 8.23 8.00 -22.89
C ILE A 28 7.42 6.91 -22.14
N ARG A 29 6.21 6.58 -22.64
CA ARG A 29 5.37 5.51 -22.06
C ARG A 29 6.05 4.14 -22.12
N TRP A 30 6.68 3.81 -23.26
CA TRP A 30 7.40 2.56 -23.42
C TRP A 30 8.66 2.48 -22.54
N VAL A 31 9.43 3.55 -22.43
CA VAL A 31 10.59 3.60 -21.52
C VAL A 31 10.13 3.40 -20.06
N ALA A 32 9.05 4.06 -19.65
CA ALA A 32 8.51 3.87 -18.30
C ALA A 32 8.07 2.41 -18.08
N LEU A 33 7.33 1.82 -19.03
CA LEU A 33 6.86 0.43 -18.93
C LEU A 33 8.02 -0.56 -18.91
N LEU A 34 8.98 -0.43 -19.80
CA LEU A 34 10.15 -1.32 -19.85
C LEU A 34 10.98 -1.24 -18.57
N THR A 35 11.14 -0.03 -18.02
CA THR A 35 11.79 0.19 -16.72
C THR A 35 11.04 -0.53 -15.60
N GLY A 36 9.71 -0.37 -15.53
CA GLY A 36 8.87 -1.04 -14.53
C GLY A 36 8.90 -2.56 -14.65
N VAL A 37 8.82 -3.09 -15.89
CA VAL A 37 8.90 -4.54 -16.16
C VAL A 37 10.29 -5.07 -15.79
N ALA A 38 11.37 -4.38 -16.15
CA ALA A 38 12.72 -4.79 -15.80
C ALA A 38 12.92 -4.86 -14.28
N ALA A 39 12.43 -3.84 -13.53
CA ALA A 39 12.47 -3.83 -12.07
C ALA A 39 11.63 -4.98 -11.47
N LEU A 40 10.43 -5.25 -12.01
CA LEU A 40 9.58 -6.36 -11.56
C LEU A 40 10.24 -7.72 -11.81
N VAL A 41 10.85 -7.93 -12.97
CA VAL A 41 11.56 -9.18 -13.29
C VAL A 41 12.75 -9.40 -12.34
N VAL A 42 13.52 -8.35 -12.03
CA VAL A 42 14.60 -8.42 -11.04
C VAL A 42 14.04 -8.75 -9.65
N ALA A 43 12.94 -8.11 -9.23
CA ALA A 43 12.29 -8.38 -7.96
C ALA A 43 11.81 -9.84 -7.85
N LEU A 44 11.09 -10.34 -8.87
CA LEU A 44 10.58 -11.72 -8.89
C LEU A 44 11.70 -12.76 -8.89
N LYS A 45 12.74 -12.58 -9.73
CA LYS A 45 13.89 -13.49 -9.74
C LYS A 45 14.55 -13.60 -8.36
N ASN A 46 14.77 -12.47 -7.71
CA ASN A 46 15.41 -12.46 -6.39
C ASN A 46 14.47 -12.96 -5.29
N TYR A 47 13.16 -12.76 -5.44
CA TYR A 47 12.14 -13.30 -4.55
C TYR A 47 12.22 -14.84 -4.51
N PHE A 48 12.21 -15.50 -5.67
CA PHE A 48 12.30 -16.96 -5.73
C PHE A 48 13.66 -17.45 -5.21
N ASN A 49 14.76 -16.79 -5.58
CA ASN A 49 16.10 -17.13 -5.04
C ASN A 49 16.17 -17.01 -3.52
N TYR A 50 15.52 -16.01 -2.92
CA TYR A 50 15.47 -15.85 -1.47
C TYR A 50 14.59 -16.93 -0.83
N ASN A 51 13.46 -17.26 -1.43
CA ASN A 51 12.59 -18.34 -0.94
C ASN A 51 13.29 -19.69 -0.96
N ASP A 52 14.05 -19.99 -2.01
CA ASP A 52 14.87 -21.21 -2.09
C ASP A 52 15.96 -21.23 -1.02
N TRP A 53 16.60 -20.10 -0.76
CA TRP A 53 17.59 -19.95 0.30
C TRP A 53 17.00 -20.14 1.70
N VAL A 54 15.81 -19.59 1.98
CA VAL A 54 15.08 -19.82 3.24
C VAL A 54 14.73 -21.29 3.41
N ASN A 55 14.19 -21.94 2.36
CA ASN A 55 13.83 -23.35 2.41
C ASN A 55 15.07 -24.24 2.63
N ALA A 56 16.21 -23.92 2.02
CA ALA A 56 17.46 -24.65 2.24
C ALA A 56 17.95 -24.54 3.68
N GLN A 57 17.89 -23.36 4.31
CA GLN A 57 18.24 -23.19 5.73
C GLN A 57 17.31 -23.98 6.65
N ILE A 58 16.00 -23.91 6.41
CA ILE A 58 15.02 -24.66 7.21
C ILE A 58 15.25 -26.16 7.08
N SER A 59 15.56 -26.65 5.87
CA SER A 59 15.84 -28.07 5.63
C SER A 59 17.13 -28.54 6.30
N ALA A 60 18.16 -27.68 6.37
CA ALA A 60 19.46 -28.02 6.95
C ALA A 60 19.48 -27.91 8.49
N HIS A 61 18.76 -26.93 9.04
CA HIS A 61 18.86 -26.58 10.48
C HIS A 61 17.54 -26.66 11.24
N GLY A 62 16.44 -27.06 10.59
CA GLY A 62 15.10 -27.13 11.19
C GLY A 62 14.44 -25.75 11.39
N ALA A 63 15.17 -24.65 11.22
CA ALA A 63 14.68 -23.29 11.34
C ALA A 63 15.56 -22.32 10.55
N LEU A 64 15.04 -21.14 10.25
CA LEU A 64 15.81 -20.04 9.68
C LEU A 64 16.79 -19.52 10.75
N GLN A 65 18.08 -19.41 10.41
CA GLN A 65 19.15 -18.95 11.30
C GLN A 65 19.42 -17.45 11.13
N ASP A 66 19.40 -16.96 9.89
CA ASP A 66 19.58 -15.57 9.53
C ASP A 66 18.47 -15.18 8.56
N GLY A 67 17.71 -14.13 8.89
CA GLY A 67 16.61 -13.63 8.08
C GLY A 67 17.04 -12.61 7.03
N PHE A 68 18.17 -11.93 7.25
CA PHE A 68 18.61 -10.83 6.39
C PHE A 68 19.62 -11.26 5.35
N ARG A 69 19.31 -10.97 4.09
CA ARG A 69 20.28 -11.04 3.01
C ARG A 69 20.81 -9.65 2.71
N GLN A 70 22.04 -9.40 3.09
CA GLN A 70 22.72 -8.13 2.82
C GLN A 70 22.99 -7.98 1.32
N LEU A 71 22.79 -6.77 0.80
CA LEU A 71 22.99 -6.40 -0.60
C LEU A 71 24.16 -5.44 -0.76
N VAL A 72 24.12 -4.32 -0.04
CA VAL A 72 25.14 -3.27 -0.05
C VAL A 72 25.33 -2.77 1.38
N ASN A 73 26.58 -2.55 1.79
CA ASN A 73 26.90 -1.91 3.06
C ASN A 73 28.17 -1.09 2.88
N VAL A 74 28.00 0.22 2.63
CA VAL A 74 29.10 1.15 2.44
C VAL A 74 28.87 2.41 3.26
N SER A 75 29.94 3.03 3.74
CA SER A 75 29.87 4.32 4.43
C SER A 75 29.45 5.40 3.44
N TRP A 76 28.33 6.09 3.71
CA TRP A 76 27.82 7.17 2.85
C TRP A 76 28.22 8.55 3.38
N ILE A 77 27.94 8.81 4.68
CA ILE A 77 28.33 10.07 5.34
C ILE A 77 29.18 9.71 6.57
N PRO A 78 30.52 9.58 6.43
CA PRO A 78 31.37 9.10 7.51
C PRO A 78 31.32 9.97 8.77
N THR A 79 31.19 11.28 8.63
CA THR A 79 31.12 12.25 9.74
C THR A 79 29.92 12.06 10.67
N LEU A 80 28.82 11.47 10.15
CA LEU A 80 27.61 11.18 10.90
C LEU A 80 27.40 9.69 11.12
N ASN A 81 28.35 8.84 10.70
CA ASN A 81 28.23 7.37 10.72
C ASN A 81 26.98 6.84 10.00
N VAL A 82 26.54 7.54 8.93
CA VAL A 82 25.44 7.10 8.08
C VAL A 82 25.95 6.13 7.03
N LYS A 83 25.31 4.99 6.91
CA LYS A 83 25.64 3.95 5.94
C LYS A 83 24.60 3.90 4.81
N TYR A 84 25.08 3.69 3.58
CA TYR A 84 24.23 3.18 2.51
C TYR A 84 24.16 1.68 2.68
N HIS A 85 23.25 1.24 3.58
CA HIS A 85 23.07 -0.16 3.93
C HIS A 85 21.71 -0.64 3.43
N LEU A 86 21.73 -1.58 2.49
CA LEU A 86 20.55 -2.23 1.94
C LEU A 86 20.59 -3.71 2.25
N ALA A 87 19.48 -4.23 2.76
CA ALA A 87 19.26 -5.65 2.95
C ALA A 87 17.77 -6.00 2.75
N VAL A 88 17.48 -7.26 2.59
CA VAL A 88 16.12 -7.78 2.39
C VAL A 88 15.88 -8.99 3.26
N ASP A 89 14.62 -9.17 3.63
CA ASP A 89 14.14 -10.32 4.41
C ASP A 89 12.77 -10.79 3.89
N GLY A 90 12.21 -11.82 4.52
CA GLY A 90 10.91 -12.35 4.13
C GLY A 90 9.72 -11.45 4.45
N ILE A 91 9.93 -10.31 5.09
CA ILE A 91 8.91 -9.28 5.33
C ILE A 91 8.98 -8.21 4.24
N SER A 92 10.17 -7.80 3.84
CA SER A 92 10.38 -6.78 2.80
C SER A 92 10.12 -7.30 1.38
N PHE A 93 10.49 -8.57 1.07
CA PHE A 93 10.34 -9.12 -0.27
C PHE A 93 8.91 -9.10 -0.83
N PRO A 94 7.86 -9.50 -0.09
CA PRO A 94 6.49 -9.36 -0.57
C PRO A 94 6.15 -7.93 -0.99
N LEU A 95 6.62 -6.93 -0.23
CA LEU A 95 6.36 -5.52 -0.48
C LEU A 95 7.15 -4.99 -1.68
N ILE A 96 8.37 -5.46 -1.88
CA ILE A 96 9.18 -5.17 -3.07
C ILE A 96 8.50 -5.70 -4.35
N VAL A 97 8.00 -6.94 -4.30
CA VAL A 97 7.25 -7.55 -5.40
C VAL A 97 5.93 -6.81 -5.66
N LEU A 98 5.20 -6.44 -4.60
CA LEU A 98 4.00 -5.62 -4.68
C LEU A 98 4.28 -4.30 -5.41
N ASN A 99 5.35 -3.59 -5.02
CA ASN A 99 5.74 -2.33 -5.64
C ASN A 99 5.98 -2.49 -7.15
N GLY A 100 6.63 -3.57 -7.57
CA GLY A 100 6.83 -3.90 -8.99
C GLY A 100 5.54 -4.12 -9.76
N PHE A 101 4.60 -4.91 -9.21
CA PHE A 101 3.30 -5.13 -9.85
C PHE A 101 2.47 -3.85 -9.94
N VAL A 102 2.42 -3.06 -8.86
CA VAL A 102 1.68 -1.79 -8.87
C VAL A 102 2.33 -0.77 -9.79
N CYS A 103 3.67 -0.77 -9.92
CA CYS A 103 4.37 0.04 -10.91
C CYS A 103 3.91 -0.27 -12.33
N VAL A 104 4.03 -1.53 -12.75
CA VAL A 104 3.68 -1.95 -14.13
C VAL A 104 2.20 -1.69 -14.42
N THR A 105 1.30 -2.09 -13.52
CA THR A 105 -0.14 -1.92 -13.72
C THR A 105 -0.55 -0.45 -13.65
N GLY A 106 0.06 0.36 -12.79
CA GLY A 106 -0.16 1.80 -12.73
C GLY A 106 0.25 2.52 -14.01
N ILE A 107 1.37 2.13 -14.64
CA ILE A 107 1.80 2.65 -15.94
C ILE A 107 0.78 2.27 -17.02
N LEU A 108 0.32 1.01 -17.05
CA LEU A 108 -0.68 0.56 -18.02
C LEU A 108 -2.02 1.29 -17.86
N PHE A 109 -2.48 1.56 -16.64
CA PHE A 109 -3.67 2.36 -16.38
C PHE A 109 -3.49 3.86 -16.66
N SER A 110 -2.24 4.34 -16.77
CA SER A 110 -1.89 5.71 -17.15
C SER A 110 -1.55 5.88 -18.61
N TRP A 111 -1.79 4.86 -19.45
CA TRP A 111 -1.37 4.88 -20.86
C TRP A 111 -1.95 6.05 -21.65
N ASN A 112 -3.14 6.52 -21.27
CA ASN A 112 -3.86 7.60 -21.93
C ASN A 112 -3.63 9.00 -21.33
N VAL A 113 -2.68 9.16 -20.42
CA VAL A 113 -2.29 10.49 -19.92
C VAL A 113 -1.67 11.29 -21.07
N GLU A 114 -2.28 12.43 -21.44
CA GLU A 114 -1.86 13.25 -22.58
C GLU A 114 -1.17 14.56 -22.17
N ASN A 115 -1.47 15.05 -20.95
CA ASN A 115 -0.93 16.30 -20.44
C ASN A 115 0.36 16.04 -19.66
N ARG A 116 1.46 16.71 -20.06
CA ARG A 116 2.76 16.69 -19.38
C ARG A 116 3.26 15.25 -19.10
N VAL A 117 3.20 14.39 -20.12
CA VAL A 117 3.47 12.94 -20.02
C VAL A 117 4.86 12.68 -19.45
N LYS A 118 5.86 13.46 -19.87
CA LYS A 118 7.24 13.33 -19.43
C LYS A 118 7.39 13.51 -17.92
N GLU A 119 6.85 14.60 -17.40
CA GLU A 119 6.91 14.93 -15.98
C GLU A 119 6.10 13.92 -15.15
N PHE A 120 4.95 13.48 -15.67
CA PHE A 120 4.11 12.47 -14.99
C PHE A 120 4.88 11.18 -14.73
N PHE A 121 5.46 10.57 -15.76
CA PHE A 121 6.18 9.31 -15.61
C PHE A 121 7.52 9.48 -14.88
N ALA A 122 8.17 10.63 -14.97
CA ALA A 122 9.36 10.94 -14.18
C ALA A 122 9.02 10.95 -12.67
N PHE A 123 7.98 11.67 -12.24
CA PHE A 123 7.54 11.66 -10.84
C PHE A 123 7.04 10.28 -10.41
N PHE A 124 6.33 9.58 -11.28
CA PHE A 124 5.82 8.24 -11.00
C PHE A 124 6.96 7.25 -10.71
N LEU A 125 7.97 7.17 -11.57
CA LEU A 125 9.12 6.30 -11.36
C LEU A 125 10.00 6.76 -10.17
N THR A 126 10.14 8.07 -9.93
CA THR A 126 10.86 8.57 -8.74
C THR A 126 10.20 8.09 -7.45
N LEU A 127 8.85 8.14 -7.39
CA LEU A 127 8.10 7.60 -6.25
C LEU A 127 8.37 6.11 -6.08
N ILE A 128 8.28 5.32 -7.15
CA ILE A 128 8.54 3.86 -7.13
C ILE A 128 9.98 3.56 -6.65
N GLY A 129 10.98 4.32 -7.12
CA GLY A 129 12.37 4.18 -6.68
C GLY A 129 12.55 4.47 -5.18
N GLY A 130 11.91 5.54 -4.69
CA GLY A 130 11.86 5.84 -3.25
C GLY A 130 11.24 4.73 -2.42
N VAL A 131 10.14 4.15 -2.90
CA VAL A 131 9.46 3.01 -2.25
C VAL A 131 10.36 1.78 -2.17
N TYR A 132 11.04 1.40 -3.27
CA TYR A 132 12.02 0.32 -3.24
C TYR A 132 13.12 0.58 -2.21
N GLY A 133 13.60 1.82 -2.14
CA GLY A 133 14.61 2.23 -1.16
C GLY A 133 14.14 2.04 0.28
N VAL A 134 12.92 2.45 0.62
CA VAL A 134 12.37 2.26 1.97
C VAL A 134 12.30 0.79 2.36
N PHE A 135 11.85 -0.10 1.47
CA PHE A 135 11.72 -1.54 1.77
C PHE A 135 13.06 -2.26 1.90
N MET A 136 14.15 -1.66 1.45
CA MET A 136 15.50 -2.25 1.52
C MET A 136 16.44 -1.54 2.49
N ALA A 137 16.12 -0.31 2.93
CA ALA A 137 17.00 0.46 3.81
C ALA A 137 17.11 -0.18 5.20
N MET A 138 18.36 -0.39 5.64
CA MET A 138 18.73 -0.92 6.95
C MET A 138 19.50 0.10 7.80
N ASP A 139 19.51 1.35 7.39
CA ASP A 139 19.98 2.49 8.17
C ASP A 139 18.80 3.45 8.34
N LEU A 140 18.54 3.91 9.58
CA LEU A 140 17.37 4.74 9.90
C LEU A 140 17.37 6.08 9.16
N PHE A 141 18.55 6.68 8.98
CA PHE A 141 18.65 7.93 8.23
C PHE A 141 18.41 7.69 6.74
N LEU A 142 18.98 6.63 6.18
CA LEU A 142 18.74 6.24 4.78
C LEU A 142 17.27 5.91 4.53
N LEU A 143 16.64 5.17 5.46
CA LEU A 143 15.20 4.88 5.40
C LEU A 143 14.38 6.17 5.38
N PHE A 144 14.72 7.13 6.23
CA PHE A 144 14.06 8.44 6.27
C PHE A 144 14.25 9.20 4.94
N VAL A 145 15.45 9.20 4.36
CA VAL A 145 15.73 9.87 3.07
C VAL A 145 14.88 9.25 1.95
N PHE A 146 14.81 7.93 1.83
CA PHE A 146 13.97 7.28 0.82
C PHE A 146 12.47 7.49 1.09
N TYR A 147 12.08 7.56 2.35
CA TYR A 147 10.71 7.88 2.76
C TYR A 147 10.30 9.28 2.28
N GLU A 148 11.13 10.30 2.51
CA GLU A 148 10.90 11.66 2.02
C GLU A 148 10.89 11.72 0.47
N LEU A 149 11.80 10.98 -0.16
CA LEU A 149 11.86 10.88 -1.62
C LEU A 149 10.58 10.28 -2.23
N ALA A 150 9.89 9.40 -1.51
CA ALA A 150 8.59 8.88 -1.91
C ALA A 150 7.43 9.87 -1.64
N ILE A 151 7.60 10.86 -0.73
CA ILE A 151 6.55 11.84 -0.39
C ILE A 151 6.45 12.95 -1.44
N ILE A 152 7.56 13.53 -1.85
CA ILE A 152 7.60 14.71 -2.71
C ILE A 152 6.87 14.51 -4.06
N PRO A 153 7.13 13.42 -4.83
CA PRO A 153 6.50 13.23 -6.14
C PRO A 153 4.98 13.13 -6.08
N LYS A 154 4.42 12.52 -5.03
CA LYS A 154 2.96 12.36 -4.90
C LYS A 154 2.23 13.68 -4.77
N TYR A 155 2.82 14.69 -4.12
CA TYR A 155 2.25 16.04 -4.10
C TYR A 155 2.06 16.59 -5.53
N PHE A 156 3.13 16.56 -6.33
CA PHE A 156 3.08 17.06 -7.70
C PHE A 156 2.13 16.27 -8.59
N ILE A 157 2.10 14.93 -8.45
CA ILE A 157 1.20 14.09 -9.23
C ILE A 157 -0.27 14.44 -8.92
N ILE A 158 -0.62 14.68 -7.67
CA ILE A 158 -1.99 15.05 -7.29
C ILE A 158 -2.29 16.51 -7.68
N ALA A 159 -1.42 17.44 -7.38
CA ALA A 159 -1.65 18.86 -7.64
C ALA A 159 -1.78 19.19 -9.13
N ILE A 160 -1.05 18.49 -10.00
CA ILE A 160 -1.04 18.74 -11.45
C ILE A 160 -2.13 17.94 -12.16
N TRP A 161 -2.16 16.62 -11.97
CA TRP A 161 -3.04 15.68 -12.71
C TRP A 161 -4.27 15.22 -11.93
N GLY A 162 -4.45 15.70 -10.71
CA GLY A 162 -5.61 15.37 -9.89
C GLY A 162 -6.93 15.90 -10.45
N SER A 163 -8.02 15.44 -9.83
CA SER A 163 -9.40 15.80 -10.20
C SER A 163 -10.00 16.82 -9.21
N THR A 164 -11.16 16.54 -8.66
CA THR A 164 -11.91 17.43 -7.77
C THR A 164 -11.12 17.83 -6.52
N ARG A 165 -11.01 19.12 -6.24
CA ARG A 165 -10.31 19.69 -5.08
C ARG A 165 -8.86 19.19 -4.95
N LYS A 166 -8.17 19.01 -6.07
CA LYS A 166 -6.82 18.45 -6.13
C LYS A 166 -5.79 19.19 -5.27
N GLU A 167 -5.84 20.50 -5.23
CA GLU A 167 -4.95 21.34 -4.42
C GLU A 167 -5.14 21.08 -2.92
N TYR A 168 -6.39 21.04 -2.48
CA TYR A 168 -6.73 20.72 -1.09
C TYR A 168 -6.29 19.29 -0.72
N GLY A 169 -6.57 18.31 -1.59
CA GLY A 169 -6.18 16.91 -1.35
C GLY A 169 -4.66 16.74 -1.31
N ALA A 170 -3.93 17.37 -2.23
CA ALA A 170 -2.48 17.36 -2.26
C ALA A 170 -1.87 18.03 -1.03
N MET A 171 -2.36 19.21 -0.64
CA MET A 171 -1.88 19.95 0.52
C MET A 171 -2.15 19.19 1.82
N LYS A 172 -3.37 18.65 1.99
CA LYS A 172 -3.71 17.84 3.16
C LYS A 172 -2.80 16.63 3.31
N LEU A 173 -2.57 15.90 2.23
CA LEU A 173 -1.66 14.74 2.22
C LEU A 173 -0.25 15.15 2.64
N VAL A 174 0.27 16.23 2.08
CA VAL A 174 1.65 16.70 2.39
C VAL A 174 1.77 17.16 3.83
N LEU A 175 0.81 17.92 4.35
CA LEU A 175 0.85 18.40 5.74
C LEU A 175 0.83 17.22 6.72
N TYR A 176 -0.05 16.22 6.51
CA TYR A 176 -0.05 15.01 7.33
C TYR A 176 1.26 14.24 7.23
N SER A 177 1.80 14.10 6.01
CA SER A 177 3.08 13.43 5.79
C SER A 177 4.23 14.17 6.49
N PHE A 178 4.29 15.50 6.41
CA PHE A 178 5.33 16.29 7.08
C PHE A 178 5.26 16.23 8.61
N VAL A 179 4.06 16.27 9.17
CA VAL A 179 3.92 16.08 10.62
C VAL A 179 4.39 14.68 11.01
N GLY A 180 4.00 13.66 10.25
CA GLY A 180 4.47 12.29 10.47
C GLY A 180 5.98 12.17 10.33
N SER A 181 6.57 12.73 9.28
CA SER A 181 8.02 12.65 9.05
C SER A 181 8.84 13.45 10.06
N ALA A 182 8.31 14.57 10.55
CA ALA A 182 8.95 15.31 11.64
C ALA A 182 9.03 14.47 12.93
N LEU A 183 7.95 13.75 13.27
CA LEU A 183 7.96 12.81 14.40
C LEU A 183 8.97 11.68 14.20
N VAL A 184 9.00 11.08 13.01
CA VAL A 184 10.00 10.05 12.66
C VAL A 184 11.41 10.62 12.79
N PHE A 185 11.69 11.79 12.25
CA PHE A 185 13.01 12.40 12.29
C PHE A 185 13.48 12.67 13.71
N ILE A 186 12.61 13.25 14.56
CA ILE A 186 12.90 13.45 15.99
C ILE A 186 13.19 12.10 16.67
N GLY A 187 12.39 11.07 16.38
CA GLY A 187 12.60 9.72 16.91
C GLY A 187 13.92 9.10 16.44
N VAL A 188 14.29 9.27 15.17
CA VAL A 188 15.57 8.79 14.62
C VAL A 188 16.75 9.47 15.31
N LEU A 189 16.70 10.79 15.50
CA LEU A 189 17.75 11.51 16.24
C LEU A 189 17.81 11.09 17.71
N ALA A 190 16.66 10.95 18.37
CA ALA A 190 16.60 10.49 19.74
C ALA A 190 17.20 9.09 19.89
N THR A 191 16.95 8.18 18.92
CA THR A 191 17.54 6.84 18.88
C THR A 191 19.07 6.91 18.74
N TYR A 192 19.56 7.72 17.83
CA TYR A 192 20.98 7.93 17.60
C TYR A 192 21.71 8.38 18.87
N PHE A 193 21.20 9.42 19.54
CA PHE A 193 21.79 9.92 20.77
C PHE A 193 21.66 8.92 21.95
N ALA A 194 20.55 8.21 22.04
CA ALA A 194 20.35 7.19 23.08
C ALA A 194 21.30 5.98 22.91
N ALA A 195 21.70 5.68 21.69
CA ALA A 195 22.71 4.66 21.37
C ALA A 195 24.16 5.19 21.45
N GLY A 196 24.41 6.35 22.07
CA GLY A 196 25.73 6.94 22.23
C GLY A 196 26.30 7.62 20.97
N ALA A 197 25.44 8.03 20.04
CA ALA A 197 25.78 8.76 18.81
C ALA A 197 26.79 8.02 17.89
N GLN A 198 26.68 6.68 17.81
CA GLN A 198 27.66 5.87 17.08
C GLN A 198 27.19 5.39 15.72
N THR A 199 25.88 5.13 15.53
CA THR A 199 25.35 4.52 14.29
C THR A 199 23.87 4.80 14.10
N PHE A 200 23.45 4.83 12.83
CA PHE A 200 22.03 4.77 12.41
C PHE A 200 21.64 3.38 11.87
N ASP A 201 22.60 2.47 11.76
CA ASP A 201 22.38 1.12 11.23
C ASP A 201 21.44 0.33 12.15
N ILE A 202 20.33 -0.15 11.60
CA ILE A 202 19.25 -0.82 12.34
C ILE A 202 19.77 -2.12 13.00
N LEU A 203 20.59 -2.89 12.29
CA LEU A 203 21.13 -4.15 12.81
C LEU A 203 22.17 -3.91 13.92
N ASP A 204 22.93 -2.84 13.82
CA ASP A 204 23.86 -2.44 14.87
C ASP A 204 23.11 -1.85 16.06
N LEU A 205 22.10 -1.00 15.84
CA LEU A 205 21.25 -0.43 16.90
C LEU A 205 20.52 -1.51 17.70
N ALA A 206 20.04 -2.55 17.05
CA ALA A 206 19.36 -3.68 17.71
C ALA A 206 20.25 -4.42 18.70
N LYS A 207 21.60 -4.32 18.57
CA LYS A 207 22.59 -4.90 19.50
C LYS A 207 22.94 -3.98 20.66
N HIS A 208 22.60 -2.69 20.58
CA HIS A 208 22.89 -1.71 21.62
C HIS A 208 21.70 -1.58 22.57
N PRO A 209 21.85 -1.84 23.86
CA PRO A 209 20.76 -1.75 24.81
C PRO A 209 20.36 -0.28 25.02
N ILE A 210 19.20 0.10 24.51
CA ILE A 210 18.58 1.40 24.79
C ILE A 210 17.80 1.27 26.11
N ALA A 211 18.00 2.21 27.02
CA ALA A 211 17.35 2.19 28.33
C ALA A 211 15.81 2.09 28.20
N PRO A 212 15.14 1.22 28.99
CA PRO A 212 13.69 1.00 28.90
C PRO A 212 12.86 2.27 28.98
N ALA A 213 13.22 3.19 29.85
CA ALA A 213 12.54 4.48 29.97
C ALA A 213 12.59 5.31 28.67
N VAL A 214 13.72 5.25 27.96
CA VAL A 214 13.87 5.93 26.66
C VAL A 214 13.04 5.24 25.58
N GLN A 215 13.01 3.90 25.57
CA GLN A 215 12.19 3.17 24.60
C GLN A 215 10.71 3.54 24.67
N VAL A 216 10.15 3.71 25.87
CA VAL A 216 8.73 4.07 26.06
C VAL A 216 8.40 5.42 25.43
N TRP A 217 9.33 6.38 25.38
CA TRP A 217 9.10 7.71 24.81
C TRP A 217 9.50 7.83 23.34
N VAL A 218 10.54 7.13 22.89
CA VAL A 218 11.01 7.20 21.50
C VAL A 218 10.15 6.34 20.60
N PHE A 219 9.68 5.19 21.08
CA PHE A 219 8.79 4.30 20.31
C PHE A 219 7.59 5.01 19.70
N PRO A 220 6.73 5.74 20.47
CA PRO A 220 5.57 6.38 19.89
C PRO A 220 5.92 7.50 18.89
N LEU A 221 7.06 8.17 19.01
CA LEU A 221 7.49 9.16 18.02
C LEU A 221 7.67 8.54 16.64
N ILE A 222 8.43 7.44 16.56
CA ILE A 222 8.67 6.75 15.31
C ILE A 222 7.40 6.02 14.84
N PHE A 223 6.75 5.28 15.76
CA PHE A 223 5.56 4.50 15.42
C PHE A 223 4.41 5.37 14.90
N VAL A 224 4.02 6.41 15.65
CA VAL A 224 2.92 7.30 15.25
C VAL A 224 3.31 8.08 13.98
N GLY A 225 4.56 8.52 13.88
CA GLY A 225 5.04 9.22 12.69
C GLY A 225 4.85 8.39 11.41
N PHE A 226 5.21 7.11 11.43
CA PHE A 226 4.94 6.19 10.31
C PHE A 226 3.47 5.80 10.19
N ALA A 227 2.77 5.63 11.31
CA ALA A 227 1.36 5.24 11.32
C ALA A 227 0.43 6.33 10.74
N VAL A 228 0.81 7.61 10.81
CA VAL A 228 0.15 8.68 10.06
C VAL A 228 0.09 8.35 8.57
N LEU A 229 1.22 7.95 7.97
CA LEU A 229 1.27 7.55 6.57
C LEU A 229 0.55 6.22 6.30
N ALA A 230 0.53 5.31 7.26
CA ALA A 230 -0.27 4.08 7.16
C ALA A 230 -1.79 4.34 7.14
N GLY A 231 -2.23 5.54 7.47
CA GLY A 231 -3.64 5.88 7.58
C GLY A 231 -4.30 5.37 8.86
N MET A 232 -3.54 5.23 9.95
CA MET A 232 -4.05 4.80 11.25
C MET A 232 -5.07 5.80 11.80
N TRP A 233 -6.18 5.29 12.34
CA TRP A 233 -7.08 6.12 13.13
C TRP A 233 -6.34 6.64 14.39
N PRO A 234 -6.47 7.91 14.76
CA PRO A 234 -7.31 8.98 14.22
C PRO A 234 -6.67 9.82 13.09
N PHE A 235 -5.44 9.52 12.66
CA PHE A 235 -4.65 10.31 11.70
C PHE A 235 -4.93 9.95 10.22
N HIS A 236 -6.01 9.24 9.93
CA HIS A 236 -6.34 8.66 8.62
C HIS A 236 -6.96 9.63 7.61
N THR A 237 -7.45 10.80 8.03
CA THR A 237 -8.37 11.61 7.20
C THR A 237 -7.74 12.18 5.92
N TRP A 238 -6.42 12.18 5.81
CA TRP A 238 -5.71 12.55 4.59
C TRP A 238 -5.91 11.49 3.49
N ALA A 239 -6.01 10.20 3.86
CA ALA A 239 -6.01 9.10 2.91
C ALA A 239 -7.26 9.12 2.01
N PRO A 240 -8.53 9.07 2.51
CA PRO A 240 -9.69 9.16 1.63
C PRO A 240 -9.69 10.44 0.80
N THR A 241 -9.34 11.59 1.39
CA THR A 241 -9.30 12.88 0.69
C THR A 241 -8.23 12.89 -0.42
N GLY A 242 -7.03 12.40 -0.12
CA GLY A 242 -5.92 12.32 -1.07
C GLY A 242 -6.22 11.35 -2.23
N HIS A 243 -6.80 10.18 -1.93
CA HIS A 243 -7.20 9.20 -2.95
C HIS A 243 -8.26 9.74 -3.91
N VAL A 244 -9.26 10.46 -3.38
CA VAL A 244 -10.33 11.04 -4.21
C VAL A 244 -9.79 12.13 -5.12
N ALA A 245 -8.89 12.97 -4.62
CA ALA A 245 -8.26 14.04 -5.38
C ALA A 245 -7.26 13.54 -6.44
N ALA A 246 -6.59 12.42 -6.17
CA ALA A 246 -5.52 11.89 -7.01
C ALA A 246 -6.02 11.35 -8.36
N PRO A 247 -5.20 11.43 -9.44
CA PRO A 247 -5.48 10.69 -10.66
C PRO A 247 -5.41 9.19 -10.39
N THR A 248 -6.06 8.37 -11.21
CA THR A 248 -6.27 6.93 -10.93
C THR A 248 -4.99 6.18 -10.55
N ALA A 249 -3.94 6.31 -11.34
CA ALA A 249 -2.67 5.63 -11.04
C ALA A 249 -2.03 6.09 -9.74
N ALA A 250 -2.16 7.38 -9.39
CA ALA A 250 -1.69 7.87 -8.11
C ALA A 250 -2.54 7.31 -6.95
N SER A 251 -3.87 7.18 -7.10
CA SER A 251 -4.72 6.52 -6.11
C SER A 251 -4.32 5.05 -5.91
N MET A 252 -4.00 4.34 -7.02
CA MET A 252 -3.47 2.98 -6.98
C MET A 252 -2.16 2.90 -6.19
N LEU A 253 -1.20 3.81 -6.45
CA LEU A 253 0.07 3.87 -5.72
C LEU A 253 -0.12 4.24 -4.26
N LEU A 254 -0.92 5.25 -3.95
CA LEU A 254 -1.15 5.71 -2.59
C LEU A 254 -1.72 4.59 -1.71
N ALA A 255 -2.79 3.95 -2.17
CA ALA A 255 -3.42 2.85 -1.43
C ALA A 255 -2.65 1.54 -1.58
N GLY A 256 -2.16 1.25 -2.78
CA GLY A 256 -1.46 -0.01 -3.08
C GLY A 256 -0.13 -0.15 -2.35
N VAL A 257 0.67 0.91 -2.29
CA VAL A 257 2.06 0.82 -1.83
C VAL A 257 2.41 1.84 -0.75
N VAL A 258 2.04 3.13 -0.93
CA VAL A 258 2.52 4.20 -0.05
C VAL A 258 2.05 4.04 1.39
N MET A 259 0.80 3.62 1.63
CA MET A 259 0.32 3.32 2.98
C MET A 259 1.13 2.18 3.65
N LYS A 260 1.68 1.25 2.86
CA LYS A 260 2.51 0.15 3.36
C LYS A 260 3.90 0.61 3.78
N LEU A 261 4.42 1.71 3.20
CA LEU A 261 5.64 2.34 3.73
C LEU A 261 5.46 2.72 5.21
N GLY A 262 4.29 3.27 5.56
CA GLY A 262 3.97 3.59 6.94
C GLY A 262 3.96 2.36 7.84
N SER A 263 3.24 1.30 7.47
CA SER A 263 3.18 0.08 8.28
C SER A 263 4.53 -0.64 8.37
N TYR A 264 5.28 -0.68 7.27
CA TYR A 264 6.63 -1.23 7.25
C TYR A 264 7.58 -0.41 8.12
N GLY A 265 7.48 0.92 8.07
CA GLY A 265 8.23 1.82 8.96
C GLY A 265 7.89 1.64 10.43
N CYS A 266 6.61 1.42 10.78
CA CYS A 266 6.21 1.03 12.14
C CYS A 266 6.92 -0.24 12.59
N PHE A 267 6.94 -1.26 11.73
CA PHE A 267 7.60 -2.54 12.03
C PHE A 267 9.13 -2.38 12.12
N ARG A 268 9.76 -1.85 11.05
CA ARG A 268 11.22 -1.81 10.91
C ARG A 268 11.88 -0.74 11.77
N GLY A 269 11.28 0.44 11.84
CA GLY A 269 11.86 1.58 12.56
C GLY A 269 11.51 1.64 14.03
N ALA A 270 10.34 1.12 14.44
CA ALA A 270 9.91 1.18 15.84
C ALA A 270 9.92 -0.19 16.52
N MET A 271 9.18 -1.17 15.99
CA MET A 271 8.95 -2.43 16.72
C MET A 271 10.21 -3.27 16.84
N LEU A 272 11.08 -3.27 15.84
CA LEU A 272 12.35 -4.02 15.88
C LEU A 272 13.34 -3.44 16.89
N LEU A 273 13.39 -2.12 17.03
CA LEU A 273 14.39 -1.43 17.84
C LEU A 273 13.99 -1.23 19.30
N PHE A 274 12.69 -1.21 19.61
CA PHE A 274 12.17 -0.83 20.91
C PHE A 274 11.20 -1.89 21.48
N PRO A 275 11.67 -3.11 21.79
CA PRO A 275 10.79 -4.19 22.25
C PRO A 275 10.04 -3.85 23.54
N GLN A 276 10.65 -3.11 24.47
CA GLN A 276 9.99 -2.70 25.72
C GLN A 276 9.00 -1.54 25.50
N GLY A 277 9.33 -0.63 24.59
CA GLY A 277 8.37 0.40 24.14
C GLY A 277 7.16 -0.25 23.47
N LEU A 278 7.38 -1.25 22.62
CA LEU A 278 6.33 -2.01 21.97
C LEU A 278 5.43 -2.73 22.98
N GLU A 279 6.00 -3.43 23.96
CA GLU A 279 5.22 -4.12 25.00
C GLU A 279 4.36 -3.16 25.80
N HIS A 280 4.87 -1.95 26.12
CA HIS A 280 4.13 -0.91 26.82
C HIS A 280 2.94 -0.39 26.00
N TRP A 281 3.13 -0.15 24.66
CA TRP A 281 2.15 0.49 23.81
C TRP A 281 1.26 -0.46 23.01
N ARG A 282 1.55 -1.77 22.96
CA ARG A 282 0.87 -2.73 22.08
C ARG A 282 -0.66 -2.76 22.25
N TRP A 283 -1.16 -2.61 23.48
CA TRP A 283 -2.59 -2.59 23.74
C TRP A 283 -3.28 -1.38 23.11
N TRP A 284 -2.64 -0.22 23.19
CA TRP A 284 -3.12 0.98 22.54
C TRP A 284 -3.13 0.81 21.01
N ILE A 285 -2.07 0.24 20.45
CA ILE A 285 -1.99 -0.04 19.01
C ILE A 285 -3.09 -1.01 18.60
N ALA A 286 -3.31 -2.09 19.34
CA ALA A 286 -4.36 -3.07 19.06
C ALA A 286 -5.75 -2.42 19.04
N TRP A 287 -6.10 -1.63 20.06
CA TRP A 287 -7.40 -0.93 20.11
C TRP A 287 -7.54 0.13 19.02
N MET A 288 -6.49 0.89 18.74
CA MET A 288 -6.51 1.85 17.62
C MET A 288 -6.70 1.12 16.28
N GLY A 289 -6.10 -0.06 16.11
CA GLY A 289 -6.35 -0.93 14.98
C GLY A 289 -7.82 -1.34 14.89
N VAL A 290 -8.41 -1.87 15.97
CA VAL A 290 -9.83 -2.28 16.02
C VAL A 290 -10.78 -1.12 15.74
N ILE A 291 -10.54 0.05 16.35
CA ILE A 291 -11.34 1.24 16.08
C ILE A 291 -11.24 1.63 14.60
N GLY A 292 -10.02 1.64 14.04
CA GLY A 292 -9.79 1.91 12.62
C GLY A 292 -10.54 0.95 11.70
N ILE A 293 -10.55 -0.35 12.04
CA ILE A 293 -11.26 -1.40 11.31
C ILE A 293 -12.77 -1.10 11.26
N VAL A 294 -13.40 -0.98 12.42
CA VAL A 294 -14.87 -0.82 12.52
C VAL A 294 -15.31 0.55 12.02
N TYR A 295 -14.60 1.61 12.42
CA TYR A 295 -14.88 2.97 11.98
C TYR A 295 -14.73 3.13 10.46
N GLY A 296 -13.62 2.65 9.90
CA GLY A 296 -13.36 2.72 8.46
C GLY A 296 -14.45 2.03 7.64
N ALA A 297 -14.85 0.80 8.03
CA ALA A 297 -15.92 0.05 7.38
C ALA A 297 -17.29 0.74 7.54
N GLY A 298 -17.61 1.24 8.74
CA GLY A 298 -18.86 1.96 9.01
C GLY A 298 -18.98 3.26 8.21
N VAL A 299 -17.89 4.03 8.10
CA VAL A 299 -17.89 5.27 7.29
C VAL A 299 -17.98 4.94 5.80
N ALA A 300 -17.29 3.88 5.32
CA ALA A 300 -17.40 3.44 3.93
C ALA A 300 -18.83 3.11 3.53
N LEU A 301 -19.61 2.50 4.42
CA LEU A 301 -21.00 2.10 4.18
C LEU A 301 -21.93 3.29 3.90
N VAL A 302 -21.69 4.44 4.53
CA VAL A 302 -22.55 5.62 4.39
C VAL A 302 -22.06 6.62 3.32
N GLN A 303 -20.94 6.33 2.65
CA GLN A 303 -20.44 7.19 1.58
C GLN A 303 -21.33 7.13 0.34
N LYS A 304 -21.44 8.27 -0.33
CA LYS A 304 -22.16 8.41 -1.61
C LYS A 304 -21.22 8.51 -2.82
N ASP A 305 -19.97 8.88 -2.60
CA ASP A 305 -18.93 8.93 -3.64
C ASP A 305 -18.18 7.61 -3.68
N PHE A 306 -18.13 6.99 -4.85
CA PHE A 306 -17.54 5.68 -5.06
C PHE A 306 -16.04 5.61 -4.68
N LYS A 307 -15.25 6.67 -4.94
CA LYS A 307 -13.84 6.73 -4.53
C LYS A 307 -13.68 6.86 -3.00
N PHE A 308 -14.59 7.56 -2.32
CA PHE A 308 -14.56 7.66 -0.87
C PHE A 308 -14.87 6.32 -0.19
N ILE A 309 -15.76 5.50 -0.74
CA ILE A 309 -15.99 4.13 -0.25
C ILE A 309 -14.68 3.36 -0.19
N ILE A 310 -13.94 3.32 -1.32
CA ILE A 310 -12.68 2.58 -1.40
C ILE A 310 -11.59 3.22 -0.53
N GLY A 311 -11.59 4.55 -0.41
CA GLY A 311 -10.67 5.27 0.48
C GLY A 311 -10.84 4.89 1.95
N TYR A 312 -12.07 4.82 2.45
CA TYR A 312 -12.37 4.40 3.82
C TYR A 312 -12.23 2.89 4.02
N SER A 313 -12.52 2.10 3.01
CA SER A 313 -12.18 0.66 2.99
C SER A 313 -10.68 0.45 3.24
N SER A 314 -9.81 1.25 2.62
CA SER A 314 -8.37 1.19 2.86
C SER A 314 -7.99 1.50 4.30
N VAL A 315 -8.66 2.47 4.95
CA VAL A 315 -8.46 2.76 6.39
C VAL A 315 -8.80 1.53 7.25
N SER A 316 -9.92 0.87 6.95
CA SER A 316 -10.34 -0.36 7.65
C SER A 316 -9.29 -1.47 7.51
N HIS A 317 -8.87 -1.77 6.29
CA HIS A 317 -7.88 -2.84 6.04
C HIS A 317 -6.49 -2.53 6.62
N MET A 318 -6.08 -1.26 6.68
CA MET A 318 -4.85 -0.87 7.37
C MET A 318 -4.97 -0.99 8.89
N GLY A 319 -6.18 -0.88 9.44
CA GLY A 319 -6.45 -1.22 10.82
C GLY A 319 -6.16 -2.69 11.14
N PHE A 320 -6.51 -3.63 10.23
CA PHE A 320 -6.13 -5.05 10.35
C PHE A 320 -4.62 -5.24 10.40
N VAL A 321 -3.86 -4.52 9.56
CA VAL A 321 -2.39 -4.57 9.60
C VAL A 321 -1.87 -4.17 10.97
N LEU A 322 -2.34 -3.05 11.53
CA LEU A 322 -1.90 -2.58 12.85
C LEU A 322 -2.30 -3.53 13.98
N LEU A 323 -3.53 -4.06 13.93
CA LEU A 323 -3.98 -5.06 14.89
C LEU A 323 -3.08 -6.30 14.83
N GLY A 324 -2.82 -6.82 13.62
CA GLY A 324 -1.95 -8.00 13.45
C GLY A 324 -0.53 -7.78 13.94
N LEU A 325 0.07 -6.61 13.71
CA LEU A 325 1.40 -6.26 14.24
C LEU A 325 1.40 -6.20 15.78
N ALA A 326 0.33 -5.67 16.39
CA ALA A 326 0.22 -5.54 17.85
C ALA A 326 0.07 -6.88 18.57
N THR A 327 -0.33 -7.96 17.89
CA THR A 327 -0.54 -9.27 18.52
C THR A 327 0.74 -9.90 19.08
N LEU A 328 1.88 -9.60 18.47
CA LEU A 328 3.20 -10.20 18.80
C LEU A 328 3.18 -11.72 18.82
N ASN A 329 2.41 -12.33 17.95
CA ASN A 329 2.41 -13.78 17.73
C ASN A 329 2.57 -14.12 16.23
N LEU A 330 2.87 -15.39 15.97
CA LEU A 330 3.18 -15.84 14.63
C LEU A 330 2.04 -15.62 13.64
N PHE A 331 0.80 -15.89 14.04
CA PHE A 331 -0.35 -15.77 13.16
C PHE A 331 -0.67 -14.31 12.83
N GLY A 332 -0.85 -13.47 13.83
CA GLY A 332 -1.23 -12.08 13.61
C GLY A 332 -0.19 -11.28 12.84
N MET A 333 1.09 -11.43 13.19
CA MET A 333 2.16 -10.71 12.48
C MET A 333 2.34 -11.22 11.03
N SER A 334 2.30 -12.54 10.81
CA SER A 334 2.36 -13.08 9.45
C SER A 334 1.15 -12.65 8.62
N GLY A 335 -0.03 -12.64 9.23
CA GLY A 335 -1.25 -12.10 8.65
C GLY A 335 -1.13 -10.63 8.29
N ALA A 336 -0.53 -9.80 9.16
CA ALA A 336 -0.30 -8.38 8.91
C ALA A 336 0.57 -8.13 7.68
N VAL A 337 1.69 -8.86 7.54
CA VAL A 337 2.56 -8.76 6.37
C VAL A 337 1.84 -9.19 5.09
N LEU A 338 1.11 -10.31 5.15
CA LEU A 338 0.32 -10.78 4.01
C LEU A 338 -0.82 -9.80 3.67
N GLN A 339 -1.43 -9.15 4.68
CA GLN A 339 -2.48 -8.14 4.48
C GLN A 339 -1.92 -6.87 3.82
N MET A 340 -0.71 -6.46 4.12
CA MET A 340 -0.05 -5.37 3.40
C MET A 340 0.04 -5.69 1.90
N PHE A 341 0.43 -6.91 1.54
CA PHE A 341 0.48 -7.35 0.14
C PHE A 341 -0.92 -7.45 -0.47
N SER A 342 -1.82 -8.19 0.15
CA SER A 342 -3.17 -8.45 -0.34
C SER A 342 -3.98 -7.17 -0.55
N HIS A 343 -4.06 -6.33 0.50
CA HIS A 343 -4.74 -5.04 0.40
C HIS A 343 -4.08 -4.13 -0.65
N GLY A 344 -2.75 -4.23 -0.84
CA GLY A 344 -2.05 -3.49 -1.88
C GLY A 344 -2.61 -3.78 -3.27
N ILE A 345 -2.84 -5.04 -3.59
CA ILE A 345 -3.39 -5.46 -4.88
C ILE A 345 -4.88 -5.15 -4.97
N VAL A 346 -5.66 -5.48 -3.93
CA VAL A 346 -7.11 -5.20 -3.85
C VAL A 346 -7.39 -3.72 -4.06
N ALA A 347 -6.73 -2.86 -3.29
CA ALA A 347 -6.94 -1.42 -3.35
C ALA A 347 -6.52 -0.83 -4.71
N SER A 348 -5.39 -1.28 -5.26
CA SER A 348 -4.96 -0.86 -6.60
C SER A 348 -6.01 -1.22 -7.65
N LEU A 349 -6.56 -2.43 -7.61
CA LEU A 349 -7.56 -2.89 -8.56
C LEU A 349 -8.90 -2.14 -8.39
N LEU A 350 -9.37 -1.95 -7.15
CA LEU A 350 -10.59 -1.20 -6.87
C LEU A 350 -10.49 0.26 -7.32
N PHE A 351 -9.36 0.94 -7.04
CA PHE A 351 -9.15 2.30 -7.54
C PHE A 351 -9.02 2.37 -9.06
N ALA A 352 -8.45 1.35 -9.71
CA ALA A 352 -8.42 1.26 -11.17
C ALA A 352 -9.82 1.16 -11.76
N VAL A 353 -10.69 0.32 -11.17
CA VAL A 353 -12.10 0.21 -11.61
C VAL A 353 -12.83 1.54 -11.41
N VAL A 354 -12.82 2.05 -10.17
CA VAL A 354 -13.60 3.25 -9.82
C VAL A 354 -13.11 4.49 -10.55
N GLY A 355 -11.79 4.66 -10.65
CA GLY A 355 -11.19 5.82 -11.29
C GLY A 355 -11.19 5.70 -12.81
N ARG A 356 -10.52 4.66 -13.32
CA ARG A 356 -10.26 4.57 -14.77
C ARG A 356 -11.39 3.93 -15.56
N MET A 357 -11.97 2.82 -15.04
CA MET A 357 -12.99 2.12 -15.81
C MET A 357 -14.38 2.77 -15.68
N VAL A 358 -14.70 3.39 -14.53
CA VAL A 358 -16.00 4.06 -14.31
C VAL A 358 -15.87 5.56 -14.48
N TYR A 359 -15.18 6.27 -13.59
CA TYR A 359 -15.19 7.74 -13.53
C TYR A 359 -14.70 8.42 -14.82
N ASP A 360 -13.58 7.96 -15.40
CA ASP A 360 -13.05 8.57 -16.63
C ASP A 360 -14.00 8.39 -17.85
N ARG A 361 -14.99 7.50 -17.75
CA ARG A 361 -15.97 7.23 -18.81
C ARG A 361 -17.32 7.89 -18.54
N THR A 362 -17.75 7.92 -17.29
CA THR A 362 -19.08 8.45 -16.91
C THR A 362 -19.01 9.89 -16.41
N HIS A 363 -17.81 10.38 -16.08
CA HIS A 363 -17.53 11.70 -15.48
C HIS A 363 -18.24 11.95 -14.16
N THR A 364 -18.85 10.92 -13.54
CA THR A 364 -19.44 10.98 -12.20
C THR A 364 -18.93 9.85 -11.30
N ARG A 365 -18.95 10.10 -9.99
CA ARG A 365 -18.63 9.12 -8.96
C ARG A 365 -19.75 8.97 -7.94
N GLN A 366 -20.83 9.76 -8.12
CA GLN A 366 -21.95 9.69 -7.21
C GLN A 366 -22.75 8.41 -7.48
N LEU A 367 -22.92 7.59 -6.46
CA LEU A 367 -23.61 6.30 -6.58
C LEU A 367 -25.06 6.46 -7.08
N ASP A 368 -25.70 7.57 -6.71
CA ASP A 368 -27.10 7.82 -7.05
C ASP A 368 -27.27 8.27 -8.53
N GLU A 369 -26.18 8.67 -9.19
CA GLU A 369 -26.13 9.04 -10.61
C GLU A 369 -25.65 7.90 -11.51
N LEU A 370 -25.15 6.81 -10.93
CA LEU A 370 -24.68 5.61 -11.64
C LEU A 370 -25.74 4.52 -11.63
N GLY A 371 -25.71 3.63 -12.63
CA GLY A 371 -26.59 2.46 -12.73
C GLY A 371 -26.44 1.73 -14.04
N GLY A 372 -26.75 0.42 -14.06
CA GLY A 372 -26.81 -0.39 -15.28
C GLY A 372 -25.48 -0.61 -16.01
N LEU A 373 -24.34 -0.26 -15.42
CA LEU A 373 -23.05 -0.32 -16.10
C LEU A 373 -22.60 -1.76 -16.42
N ALA A 374 -23.18 -2.78 -15.82
CA ALA A 374 -22.87 -4.18 -16.14
C ALA A 374 -23.15 -4.53 -17.60
N LYS A 375 -24.20 -3.91 -18.22
CA LYS A 375 -24.52 -4.12 -19.64
C LYS A 375 -23.54 -3.40 -20.57
N VAL A 376 -23.03 -2.25 -20.16
CA VAL A 376 -22.22 -1.36 -21.01
C VAL A 376 -20.73 -1.69 -20.90
N ILE A 377 -20.23 -1.92 -19.69
CA ILE A 377 -18.83 -2.24 -19.38
C ILE A 377 -18.74 -3.48 -18.48
N PRO A 378 -19.16 -4.67 -18.96
CA PRO A 378 -19.23 -5.90 -18.15
C PRO A 378 -17.88 -6.29 -17.55
N PHE A 379 -16.77 -6.02 -18.23
CA PHE A 379 -15.43 -6.29 -17.72
C PHE A 379 -15.15 -5.50 -16.43
N ALA A 380 -15.58 -4.24 -16.32
CA ALA A 380 -15.43 -3.46 -15.10
C ALA A 380 -16.25 -4.05 -13.94
N CYS A 381 -17.48 -4.51 -14.21
CA CYS A 381 -18.33 -5.18 -13.23
C CYS A 381 -17.67 -6.44 -12.68
N VAL A 382 -17.21 -7.34 -13.55
CA VAL A 382 -16.51 -8.57 -13.14
C VAL A 382 -15.24 -8.26 -12.35
N THR A 383 -14.46 -7.27 -12.81
CA THR A 383 -13.24 -6.85 -12.11
C THR A 383 -13.55 -6.30 -10.71
N PHE A 384 -14.62 -5.49 -10.60
CA PHE A 384 -15.08 -4.96 -9.31
C PHE A 384 -15.54 -6.07 -8.37
N MET A 385 -16.32 -7.04 -8.87
CA MET A 385 -16.78 -8.17 -8.07
C MET A 385 -15.65 -9.05 -7.57
N ILE A 386 -14.63 -9.34 -8.39
CA ILE A 386 -13.45 -10.12 -7.96
C ILE A 386 -12.65 -9.36 -6.90
N ALA A 387 -12.38 -8.06 -7.11
CA ALA A 387 -11.68 -7.23 -6.14
C ALA A 387 -12.48 -7.03 -4.86
N GLY A 388 -13.80 -6.85 -4.98
CA GLY A 388 -14.74 -6.76 -3.87
C GLY A 388 -14.81 -8.05 -3.06
N ALA A 389 -14.89 -9.21 -3.72
CA ALA A 389 -14.86 -10.53 -3.06
C ALA A 389 -13.56 -10.71 -2.25
N ALA A 390 -12.43 -10.32 -2.82
CA ALA A 390 -11.16 -10.33 -2.09
C ALA A 390 -11.14 -9.35 -0.90
N SER A 391 -11.78 -8.17 -1.04
CA SER A 391 -11.92 -7.17 0.04
C SER A 391 -12.89 -7.62 1.14
N MET A 392 -13.92 -8.40 0.81
CA MET A 392 -14.85 -8.98 1.77
C MET A 392 -14.29 -10.18 2.55
N GLY A 393 -13.05 -10.57 2.27
CA GLY A 393 -12.47 -11.77 2.89
C GLY A 393 -13.11 -13.06 2.41
N MET A 394 -13.51 -13.19 1.13
CA MET A 394 -14.07 -14.42 0.60
C MET A 394 -12.98 -15.50 0.46
N PRO A 395 -13.20 -16.75 0.91
CA PRO A 395 -12.28 -17.86 0.70
C PRO A 395 -11.90 -18.04 -0.77
N GLY A 396 -10.65 -18.36 -1.05
CA GLY A 396 -10.08 -18.44 -2.40
C GLY A 396 -9.36 -17.18 -2.87
N PHE A 397 -9.46 -16.08 -2.12
CA PHE A 397 -8.72 -14.85 -2.36
C PHE A 397 -7.70 -14.54 -1.26
N SER A 398 -6.67 -13.78 -1.60
CA SER A 398 -5.58 -13.46 -0.70
C SER A 398 -6.01 -12.71 0.58
N GLY A 399 -7.09 -11.90 0.50
CA GLY A 399 -7.66 -11.16 1.63
C GLY A 399 -8.10 -12.07 2.76
N PHE A 400 -8.82 -13.14 2.43
CA PHE A 400 -9.26 -14.12 3.42
C PHE A 400 -8.10 -14.72 4.22
N VAL A 401 -7.04 -15.15 3.51
CA VAL A 401 -5.89 -15.80 4.16
C VAL A 401 -5.19 -14.86 5.14
N ALA A 402 -5.05 -13.61 4.76
CA ALA A 402 -4.41 -12.59 5.59
C ALA A 402 -5.27 -12.25 6.82
N GLU A 403 -6.54 -11.93 6.62
CA GLU A 403 -7.47 -11.55 7.69
C GLU A 403 -7.73 -12.70 8.66
N TYR A 404 -7.88 -13.92 8.15
CA TYR A 404 -8.04 -15.10 8.99
C TYR A 404 -6.89 -15.25 9.99
N GLN A 405 -5.65 -15.10 9.54
CA GLN A 405 -4.48 -15.17 10.42
C GLN A 405 -4.46 -14.02 11.45
N ILE A 406 -4.87 -12.80 11.04
CA ILE A 406 -4.97 -11.67 11.97
C ILE A 406 -6.04 -11.95 13.04
N PHE A 407 -7.18 -12.51 12.66
CA PHE A 407 -8.24 -12.89 13.62
C PHE A 407 -7.76 -13.95 14.60
N VAL A 408 -7.07 -15.00 14.12
CA VAL A 408 -6.47 -16.01 15.00
C VAL A 408 -5.48 -15.38 15.95
N GLY A 409 -4.56 -14.59 15.45
CA GLY A 409 -3.55 -13.91 16.29
C GLY A 409 -4.16 -12.92 17.29
N ALA A 410 -5.20 -12.18 16.88
CA ALA A 410 -5.93 -11.27 17.78
C ALA A 410 -6.69 -12.05 18.85
N PHE A 411 -7.28 -13.19 18.51
CA PHE A 411 -7.98 -14.05 19.47
C PHE A 411 -7.02 -14.65 20.50
N GLU A 412 -5.84 -15.09 20.07
CA GLU A 412 -4.77 -15.55 20.98
C GLU A 412 -4.28 -14.44 21.92
N MET A 413 -4.20 -13.19 21.45
CA MET A 413 -3.85 -12.05 22.28
C MET A 413 -4.96 -11.74 23.28
N HIS A 414 -6.20 -11.56 22.80
CA HIS A 414 -7.39 -11.37 23.60
C HIS A 414 -8.67 -11.54 22.75
N PRO A 415 -9.60 -12.45 23.13
CA PRO A 415 -10.80 -12.74 22.34
C PRO A 415 -11.64 -11.50 21.98
N LEU A 416 -11.74 -10.52 22.90
CA LEU A 416 -12.53 -9.31 22.68
C LEU A 416 -12.03 -8.50 21.48
N LEU A 417 -10.72 -8.46 21.23
CA LEU A 417 -10.14 -7.75 20.07
C LEU A 417 -10.60 -8.40 18.76
N ALA A 418 -10.57 -9.74 18.70
CA ALA A 418 -11.03 -10.48 17.53
C ALA A 418 -12.53 -10.29 17.28
N PHE A 419 -13.37 -10.40 18.33
CA PHE A 419 -14.82 -10.21 18.20
C PHE A 419 -15.16 -8.76 17.80
N ALA A 420 -14.50 -7.77 18.39
CA ALA A 420 -14.71 -6.37 18.03
C ALA A 420 -14.29 -6.07 16.58
N ALA A 421 -13.15 -6.62 16.13
CA ALA A 421 -12.72 -6.48 14.73
C ALA A 421 -13.67 -7.21 13.77
N ALA A 422 -14.25 -8.35 14.16
CA ALA A 422 -15.18 -9.13 13.32
C ALA A 422 -16.48 -8.38 13.00
N LEU A 423 -16.85 -7.34 13.77
CA LEU A 423 -17.99 -6.47 13.44
C LEU A 423 -17.82 -5.75 12.09
N SER A 424 -16.58 -5.63 11.59
CA SER A 424 -16.33 -5.03 10.28
C SER A 424 -16.73 -5.94 9.11
N ILE A 425 -16.78 -7.26 9.30
CA ILE A 425 -17.07 -8.23 8.21
C ILE A 425 -18.43 -7.92 7.56
N PRO A 426 -19.57 -7.90 8.29
CA PRO A 426 -20.84 -7.57 7.68
C PRO A 426 -20.87 -6.15 7.09
N LEU A 427 -20.15 -5.19 7.68
CA LEU A 427 -20.08 -3.83 7.15
C LEU A 427 -19.32 -3.81 5.81
N THR A 428 -18.23 -4.58 5.68
CA THR A 428 -17.46 -4.68 4.44
C THR A 428 -18.29 -5.32 3.34
N VAL A 429 -18.97 -6.41 3.64
CA VAL A 429 -19.91 -7.05 2.70
C VAL A 429 -20.99 -6.07 2.26
N ALA A 430 -21.60 -5.34 3.21
CA ALA A 430 -22.68 -4.42 2.93
C ALA A 430 -22.26 -3.26 2.00
N TYR A 431 -21.11 -2.60 2.24
CA TYR A 431 -20.73 -1.47 1.38
C TYR A 431 -20.25 -1.92 0.00
N ILE A 432 -19.59 -3.09 -0.13
CA ILE A 432 -19.19 -3.61 -1.44
C ILE A 432 -20.40 -4.00 -2.27
N LEU A 433 -21.35 -4.76 -1.69
CA LEU A 433 -22.55 -5.19 -2.40
C LEU A 433 -23.48 -4.01 -2.74
N ASN A 434 -23.65 -3.05 -1.82
CA ASN A 434 -24.42 -1.84 -2.07
C ASN A 434 -23.78 -0.99 -3.21
N ALA A 435 -22.44 -0.87 -3.24
CA ALA A 435 -21.78 -0.17 -4.32
C ALA A 435 -21.92 -0.92 -5.66
N ASN A 436 -21.81 -2.27 -5.65
CA ASN A 436 -22.02 -3.08 -6.84
C ASN A 436 -23.44 -2.92 -7.39
N ASP A 437 -24.45 -3.03 -6.52
CA ASP A 437 -25.86 -2.89 -6.89
C ASP A 437 -26.13 -1.51 -7.51
N LYS A 438 -25.71 -0.46 -6.83
CA LYS A 438 -25.94 0.91 -7.28
C LYS A 438 -25.22 1.28 -8.57
N VAL A 439 -24.05 0.74 -8.84
CA VAL A 439 -23.22 1.13 -9.99
C VAL A 439 -23.45 0.23 -11.19
N PHE A 440 -23.52 -1.09 -10.97
CA PHE A 440 -23.49 -2.05 -12.06
C PHE A 440 -24.82 -2.70 -12.38
N MET A 441 -25.72 -2.86 -11.35
CA MET A 441 -27.01 -3.52 -11.57
C MET A 441 -28.03 -2.52 -12.14
N GLU A 442 -29.07 -3.06 -12.79
CA GLU A 442 -30.19 -2.24 -13.25
C GLU A 442 -30.99 -1.71 -12.06
N ARG A 443 -31.26 -0.40 -12.11
CA ARG A 443 -32.36 0.17 -11.32
C ARG A 443 -33.57 0.28 -12.23
N ASP A 444 -34.68 -0.30 -11.79
CA ASP A 444 -35.97 0.20 -12.23
C ASP A 444 -36.02 1.67 -11.82
N GLN A 445 -35.91 2.58 -12.81
CA GLN A 445 -36.08 3.99 -12.51
C GLN A 445 -37.49 4.17 -11.97
N PRO A 446 -37.67 4.70 -10.74
CA PRO A 446 -39.02 5.09 -10.31
C PRO A 446 -39.50 6.13 -11.30
N ALA A 447 -40.60 5.82 -11.98
CA ALA A 447 -41.29 6.77 -12.79
C ALA A 447 -41.73 7.95 -11.93
N GLY A 448 -41.09 9.12 -12.09
CA GLY A 448 -41.52 10.38 -11.50
C GLY A 448 -40.70 10.89 -10.33
N GLY A 449 -39.94 11.95 -10.55
CA GLY A 449 -39.29 12.76 -9.52
C GLY A 449 -38.09 13.57 -10.02
N GLY A 450 -38.21 14.25 -11.13
CA GLY A 450 -37.20 15.18 -11.59
C GLY A 450 -37.51 16.61 -11.19
N HIS A 451 -36.63 17.27 -10.45
CA HIS A 451 -36.47 18.72 -10.51
C HIS A 451 -35.08 19.01 -11.05
N GLY A 452 -34.99 19.30 -12.32
CA GLY A 452 -33.82 19.80 -13.00
C GLY A 452 -34.25 20.52 -14.26
N HIS A 453 -34.18 21.86 -14.27
CA HIS A 453 -34.43 22.70 -15.42
C HIS A 453 -33.52 22.34 -16.60
N GLY A 454 -34.11 22.13 -17.78
CA GLY A 454 -33.39 22.19 -19.03
C GLY A 454 -33.95 21.25 -20.12
N HIS A 455 -34.80 21.79 -21.00
CA HIS A 455 -35.16 21.39 -22.36
C HIS A 455 -35.30 19.87 -22.67
N ALA A 456 -36.56 19.45 -22.70
CA ALA A 456 -36.98 18.29 -23.45
C ALA A 456 -36.79 18.57 -24.94
N ASP A 457 -35.89 17.85 -25.58
CA ASP A 457 -35.99 17.53 -27.00
C ASP A 457 -35.45 16.11 -27.24
N GLY A 458 -36.23 15.41 -28.03
CA GLY A 458 -36.30 14.01 -28.31
C GLY A 458 -34.98 13.22 -28.45
N GLY A 459 -35.05 11.97 -27.99
CA GLY A 459 -34.24 10.88 -28.55
C GLY A 459 -32.75 10.98 -28.28
N GLY A 460 -32.32 11.13 -26.99
CA GLY A 460 -30.92 11.09 -26.64
C GLY A 460 -30.36 9.68 -26.77
N SER A 461 -29.79 9.32 -27.91
CA SER A 461 -28.84 8.22 -28.01
C SER A 461 -27.63 8.63 -27.16
N HIS A 462 -27.53 8.10 -25.93
CA HIS A 462 -26.28 8.21 -25.14
C HIS A 462 -25.16 7.67 -26.03
N ALA A 463 -24.20 8.51 -26.37
CA ALA A 463 -23.01 8.07 -27.10
C ALA A 463 -22.41 6.86 -26.34
N PRO A 464 -22.09 5.78 -27.04
CA PRO A 464 -21.58 4.57 -26.36
C PRO A 464 -20.32 4.93 -25.58
N LEU A 465 -20.27 4.49 -24.30
CA LEU A 465 -19.09 4.72 -23.47
C LEU A 465 -17.84 4.15 -24.14
N PRO A 466 -16.68 4.84 -24.05
CA PRO A 466 -15.43 4.34 -24.62
C PRO A 466 -15.11 2.94 -24.10
N PRO A 467 -14.70 1.99 -24.97
CA PRO A 467 -14.38 0.62 -24.54
C PRO A 467 -13.17 0.60 -23.59
N ILE A 468 -13.12 -0.43 -22.73
CA ILE A 468 -11.95 -0.69 -21.90
C ILE A 468 -10.80 -1.14 -22.79
N THR A 469 -9.68 -0.42 -22.72
CA THR A 469 -8.52 -0.61 -23.59
C THR A 469 -7.73 -1.88 -23.24
N LEU A 470 -6.93 -2.39 -24.19
CA LEU A 470 -6.11 -3.57 -23.96
C LEU A 470 -5.11 -3.41 -22.77
N PRO A 471 -4.38 -2.27 -22.63
CA PRO A 471 -3.51 -2.06 -21.47
C PRO A 471 -4.28 -2.13 -20.13
N GLU A 472 -5.48 -1.55 -20.06
CA GLU A 472 -6.33 -1.59 -18.87
C GLU A 472 -6.76 -3.02 -18.53
N LYS A 473 -7.18 -3.80 -19.54
CA LYS A 473 -7.56 -5.21 -19.36
C LYS A 473 -6.38 -6.05 -18.88
N THR A 474 -5.21 -5.89 -19.50
CA THR A 474 -4.00 -6.62 -19.11
C THR A 474 -3.61 -6.33 -17.68
N ALA A 475 -3.61 -5.05 -17.28
CA ALA A 475 -3.30 -4.65 -15.92
C ALA A 475 -4.29 -5.23 -14.89
N ALA A 476 -5.59 -5.18 -15.20
CA ALA A 476 -6.62 -5.75 -14.32
C ALA A 476 -6.48 -7.27 -14.19
N VAL A 477 -6.24 -7.99 -15.29
CA VAL A 477 -6.06 -9.46 -15.28
C VAL A 477 -4.84 -9.85 -14.45
N ILE A 478 -3.72 -9.13 -14.54
CA ILE A 478 -2.53 -9.37 -13.72
C ILE A 478 -2.88 -9.26 -12.23
N LEU A 479 -3.56 -8.19 -11.82
CA LEU A 479 -3.93 -7.99 -10.41
C LEU A 479 -4.95 -9.03 -9.94
N MET A 480 -5.97 -9.36 -10.75
CA MET A 480 -6.95 -10.41 -10.43
C MET A 480 -6.27 -11.78 -10.26
N ALA A 481 -5.36 -12.13 -11.16
CA ALA A 481 -4.62 -13.39 -11.09
C ALA A 481 -3.82 -13.51 -9.79
N LEU A 482 -3.16 -12.43 -9.36
CA LEU A 482 -2.41 -12.40 -8.10
C LEU A 482 -3.32 -12.64 -6.88
N LEU A 483 -4.52 -12.04 -6.86
CA LEU A 483 -5.48 -12.24 -5.77
C LEU A 483 -5.88 -13.71 -5.62
N VAL A 484 -6.11 -14.39 -6.75
CA VAL A 484 -6.50 -15.81 -6.77
C VAL A 484 -5.30 -16.70 -6.46
N ILE A 485 -4.13 -16.48 -7.10
CA ILE A 485 -2.94 -17.31 -6.89
C ILE A 485 -2.54 -17.33 -5.41
N ILE A 486 -2.45 -16.16 -4.77
CA ILE A 486 -2.09 -16.08 -3.35
C ILE A 486 -3.23 -16.58 -2.44
N GLY A 487 -4.48 -16.45 -2.87
CA GLY A 487 -5.63 -16.97 -2.12
C GLY A 487 -5.71 -18.50 -2.13
N VAL A 488 -5.42 -19.11 -3.27
CA VAL A 488 -5.46 -20.58 -3.43
C VAL A 488 -4.17 -21.26 -2.95
N TYR A 489 -3.02 -20.63 -3.18
CA TYR A 489 -1.71 -21.14 -2.79
C TYR A 489 -0.89 -20.12 -1.96
N PRO A 490 -1.34 -19.82 -0.73
CA PRO A 490 -0.71 -18.78 0.10
C PRO A 490 0.70 -19.14 0.56
N SER A 491 1.06 -20.43 0.58
CA SER A 491 2.40 -20.90 1.01
C SER A 491 3.53 -20.32 0.15
N ILE A 492 3.24 -19.89 -1.08
CA ILE A 492 4.22 -19.21 -1.93
C ILE A 492 4.84 -17.98 -1.24
N MET A 493 4.09 -17.26 -0.41
CA MET A 493 4.58 -16.11 0.38
C MET A 493 4.65 -16.42 1.88
N LEU A 494 3.65 -17.13 2.39
CA LEU A 494 3.42 -17.29 3.81
C LEU A 494 4.54 -18.05 4.53
N ASN A 495 5.15 -19.05 3.89
CA ASN A 495 6.24 -19.81 4.49
C ASN A 495 7.45 -18.93 4.79
N MET A 496 7.84 -18.10 3.83
CA MET A 496 8.93 -17.15 3.97
C MET A 496 8.61 -16.07 5.03
N ILE A 497 7.40 -15.53 5.02
CA ILE A 497 6.93 -14.55 6.02
C ILE A 497 7.00 -15.16 7.42
N LYS A 498 6.41 -16.34 7.62
CA LYS A 498 6.40 -17.03 8.92
C LYS A 498 7.79 -17.32 9.46
N ALA A 499 8.71 -17.76 8.62
CA ALA A 499 10.08 -18.02 9.03
C ALA A 499 10.76 -16.76 9.58
N ASN A 500 10.58 -15.61 8.92
CA ASN A 500 11.15 -14.34 9.35
C ASN A 500 10.45 -13.75 10.59
N VAL A 501 9.11 -13.88 10.67
CA VAL A 501 8.36 -13.48 11.86
C VAL A 501 8.78 -14.32 13.08
N GLN A 502 9.05 -15.62 12.90
CA GLN A 502 9.57 -16.47 13.99
C GLN A 502 10.93 -16.00 14.51
N LEU A 503 11.82 -15.55 13.62
CA LEU A 503 13.12 -14.97 14.05
C LEU A 503 12.88 -13.70 14.87
N PHE A 504 12.05 -12.79 14.37
CA PHE A 504 11.71 -11.56 15.09
C PHE A 504 11.16 -11.85 16.50
N LEU A 505 10.23 -12.80 16.61
CA LEU A 505 9.60 -13.16 17.90
C LEU A 505 10.59 -13.84 18.89
N LYS A 506 11.68 -14.42 18.39
CA LYS A 506 12.76 -14.95 19.23
C LYS A 506 13.76 -13.87 19.69
N GLY A 507 13.55 -12.62 19.30
CA GLY A 507 14.46 -11.52 19.61
C GLY A 507 15.74 -11.51 18.76
N ALA A 508 15.79 -12.28 17.69
CA ALA A 508 16.84 -12.17 16.69
C ALA A 508 16.49 -11.01 15.72
N PRO A 509 17.46 -10.11 15.45
CA PRO A 509 17.25 -9.02 14.50
C PRO A 509 17.00 -9.54 13.08
#